data_4e1c391b3459da3df117a3f95fcf2ac7
#
_entry.id   4e1c391b3459da3df117a3f95fcf2ac7
#
_cell.length_a   1.000
_cell.length_b   1.000
_cell.length_c   1.000
_cell.angle_alpha   90.00
_cell.angle_beta   90.00
_cell.angle_gamma   90.00
#
_symmetry.space_group_name_H-M   'P 1'
#
loop_
_entity.id
_entity.type
_entity.pdbx_description
1 polymer ?
#
loop_
_entity_poly.entity_id
_entity_poly.type
_entity_poly.pdbx_seq_one_letter_code
_entity_poly.pdbx_strand_id
1 'polypeptide(L)'
;MCSQKGLVEKFDSTIGASTVLMPFVGKYQLTPTQAMAAKIPVLKGQTDTCSIMGWGYNPFISEKSPYHGAMYAVVDSIAKIVASGGDYKKIRMTYQEYFRRMTEDPRRWSQPFAALLGSFDAQMGFGLPSIGGKDSMSGTFNDIDVPPTLVSFAVDVAKEKDFITPEFKAAGNKIVK
;
A
#
# COMPACT_ATOMS: atom_id res chain seq x y z
N MET A 1 -18.56 -4.57 14.70
CA MET A 1 -17.71 -4.49 13.49
C MET A 1 -18.63 -4.44 12.28
N CYS A 2 -18.46 -3.47 11.38
CA CYS A 2 -19.31 -3.34 10.18
C CYS A 2 -18.44 -3.35 8.91
N SER A 3 -19.05 -3.70 7.77
CA SER A 3 -18.38 -3.69 6.48
C SER A 3 -18.05 -2.27 6.04
N GLN A 4 -16.85 -2.07 5.49
CA GLN A 4 -16.44 -0.81 4.86
C GLN A 4 -16.98 -0.66 3.43
N LYS A 5 -17.64 -1.68 2.89
CA LYS A 5 -18.07 -1.74 1.48
C LYS A 5 -18.92 -0.55 1.06
N GLY A 6 -19.87 -0.13 1.89
CA GLY A 6 -20.77 0.99 1.56
C GLY A 6 -20.04 2.33 1.36
N LEU A 7 -18.98 2.60 2.15
CA LEU A 7 -18.16 3.80 1.97
C LEU A 7 -17.27 3.69 0.73
N VAL A 8 -16.66 2.54 0.52
CA VAL A 8 -15.81 2.27 -0.65
C VAL A 8 -16.61 2.39 -1.95
N GLU A 9 -17.79 1.79 -2.03
CA GLU A 9 -18.65 1.90 -3.22
C GLU A 9 -19.06 3.34 -3.51
N LYS A 10 -19.20 4.16 -2.48
CA LYS A 10 -19.59 5.57 -2.64
C LYS A 10 -18.44 6.47 -3.12
N PHE A 11 -17.21 6.22 -2.67
CA PHE A 11 -16.10 7.15 -2.85
C PHE A 11 -14.95 6.62 -3.71
N ASP A 12 -14.76 5.31 -3.81
CA ASP A 12 -13.55 4.72 -4.41
C ASP A 12 -13.82 3.91 -5.69
N SER A 13 -15.06 3.87 -6.18
CA SER A 13 -15.41 3.05 -7.34
C SER A 13 -15.58 3.88 -8.60
N THR A 14 -15.00 3.40 -9.70
CA THR A 14 -15.36 3.73 -11.11
C THR A 14 -15.38 5.21 -11.51
N ILE A 15 -14.91 6.14 -10.71
CA ILE A 15 -14.79 7.53 -11.12
C ILE A 15 -13.81 7.62 -12.29
N GLY A 16 -14.25 8.19 -13.41
CA GLY A 16 -13.45 8.27 -14.65
C GLY A 16 -13.48 7.01 -15.52
N ALA A 17 -14.20 5.95 -15.11
CA ALA A 17 -14.43 4.72 -15.88
C ALA A 17 -13.14 4.00 -16.38
N SER A 18 -12.02 4.20 -15.71
CA SER A 18 -10.72 3.59 -16.04
C SER A 18 -10.29 2.49 -15.10
N THR A 19 -11.09 2.18 -14.07
CA THR A 19 -10.78 1.16 -13.06
C THR A 19 -10.78 -0.23 -13.67
N VAL A 20 -9.68 -0.97 -13.48
CA VAL A 20 -9.51 -2.36 -13.92
C VAL A 20 -9.68 -3.32 -12.74
N LEU A 21 -9.07 -3.02 -11.60
CA LEU A 21 -9.20 -3.79 -10.39
C LEU A 21 -10.10 -3.05 -9.42
N MET A 22 -11.35 -3.51 -9.31
CA MET A 22 -12.37 -2.92 -8.45
C MET A 22 -12.05 -3.16 -6.97
N PRO A 23 -12.50 -2.27 -6.06
CA PRO A 23 -12.31 -2.45 -4.61
C PRO A 23 -12.88 -3.75 -4.06
N PHE A 24 -13.96 -4.25 -4.65
CA PHE A 24 -14.55 -5.56 -4.36
C PHE A 24 -14.78 -6.32 -5.66
N VAL A 25 -14.32 -7.54 -5.69
CA VAL A 25 -14.34 -8.41 -6.89
C VAL A 25 -15.00 -9.76 -6.58
N GLY A 26 -14.97 -10.66 -7.57
CA GLY A 26 -15.63 -11.97 -7.53
C GLY A 26 -17.10 -11.87 -7.95
N LYS A 27 -17.72 -13.03 -8.16
CA LYS A 27 -19.11 -13.16 -8.66
C LYS A 27 -20.12 -12.31 -7.86
N TYR A 28 -19.91 -12.19 -6.56
CA TYR A 28 -20.83 -11.49 -5.65
C TYR A 28 -20.29 -10.12 -5.21
N GLN A 29 -19.12 -9.69 -5.75
CA GLN A 29 -18.45 -8.43 -5.37
C GLN A 29 -18.30 -8.29 -3.83
N LEU A 30 -17.87 -9.36 -3.18
CA LEU A 30 -17.67 -9.41 -1.72
C LEU A 30 -16.21 -9.60 -1.31
N THR A 31 -15.32 -9.94 -2.26
CA THR A 31 -13.90 -10.14 -1.98
C THR A 31 -13.16 -8.82 -2.10
N PRO A 32 -12.63 -8.27 -1.00
CA PRO A 32 -11.90 -7.01 -1.05
C PRO A 32 -10.56 -7.20 -1.78
N THR A 33 -10.20 -6.27 -2.64
CA THR A 33 -8.88 -6.19 -3.26
C THR A 33 -7.89 -5.47 -2.33
N GLN A 34 -6.62 -5.77 -2.47
CA GLN A 34 -5.55 -5.14 -1.70
C GLN A 34 -4.62 -4.27 -2.56
N ALA A 35 -4.99 -4.08 -3.81
CA ALA A 35 -4.32 -3.18 -4.74
C ALA A 35 -5.36 -2.45 -5.58
N MET A 36 -5.00 -1.29 -6.09
CA MET A 36 -5.77 -0.53 -7.07
C MET A 36 -5.12 -0.71 -8.45
N ALA A 37 -5.90 -0.90 -9.50
CA ALA A 37 -5.42 -0.82 -10.87
C ALA A 37 -6.39 -0.03 -11.74
N ALA A 38 -5.83 0.91 -12.52
CA ALA A 38 -6.60 1.76 -13.41
C ALA A 38 -5.81 2.04 -14.70
N LYS A 39 -6.51 2.14 -15.82
CA LYS A 39 -5.91 2.50 -17.12
C LYS A 39 -5.30 3.90 -17.05
N ILE A 40 -4.13 4.06 -17.64
CA ILE A 40 -3.50 5.38 -17.78
C ILE A 40 -4.37 6.25 -18.67
N PRO A 41 -4.74 7.47 -18.25
CA PRO A 41 -5.50 8.39 -19.09
C PRO A 41 -4.74 8.75 -20.37
N VAL A 42 -5.43 8.69 -21.49
CA VAL A 42 -4.90 9.09 -22.80
C VAL A 42 -5.79 10.16 -23.42
N LEU A 43 -5.19 11.09 -24.15
CA LEU A 43 -5.95 12.19 -24.77
C LEU A 43 -6.83 11.73 -25.93
N LYS A 44 -6.39 10.70 -26.64
CA LYS A 44 -7.14 10.12 -27.78
C LYS A 44 -6.92 8.61 -27.82
N GLY A 45 -7.95 7.88 -28.27
CA GLY A 45 -7.90 6.44 -28.42
C GLY A 45 -8.10 5.69 -27.10
N GLN A 46 -7.57 4.48 -27.03
CA GLN A 46 -7.65 3.58 -25.88
C GLN A 46 -6.28 3.04 -25.52
N THR A 47 -6.10 2.62 -24.29
CA THR A 47 -4.88 1.97 -23.80
C THR A 47 -5.22 0.72 -22.98
N ASP A 48 -4.36 -0.27 -23.04
CA ASP A 48 -4.33 -1.44 -22.17
C ASP A 48 -3.30 -1.29 -21.04
N THR A 49 -2.56 -0.17 -21.03
CA THR A 49 -1.57 0.12 -20.00
C THR A 49 -2.26 0.69 -18.77
N CYS A 50 -1.94 0.11 -17.62
CA CYS A 50 -2.51 0.47 -16.32
C CYS A 50 -1.42 0.82 -15.32
N SER A 51 -1.74 1.73 -14.41
CA SER A 51 -1.01 1.83 -13.15
C SER A 51 -1.60 0.85 -12.15
N ILE A 52 -0.76 0.26 -11.34
CA ILE A 52 -1.15 -0.55 -10.18
C ILE A 52 -0.48 0.02 -8.95
N MET A 53 -1.20 0.09 -7.84
CA MET A 53 -0.69 0.55 -6.55
C MET A 53 -1.17 -0.37 -5.44
N GLY A 54 -0.23 -0.82 -4.61
CA GLY A 54 -0.47 -1.50 -3.34
C GLY A 54 0.10 -0.70 -2.18
N TRP A 55 -0.41 -0.93 -0.99
CA TRP A 55 0.06 -0.27 0.23
C TRP A 55 0.35 -1.27 1.34
N GLY A 56 1.26 -0.93 2.24
CA GLY A 56 1.61 -1.74 3.39
C GLY A 56 1.75 -0.89 4.66
N TYR A 57 1.19 -1.39 5.76
CA TYR A 57 1.34 -0.83 7.10
C TYR A 57 0.74 -1.77 8.15
N ASN A 58 1.43 -1.93 9.27
CA ASN A 58 0.91 -2.65 10.43
C ASN A 58 1.23 -1.88 11.72
N PRO A 59 0.23 -1.23 12.36
CA PRO A 59 0.43 -0.43 13.57
C PRO A 59 0.98 -1.25 14.74
N PHE A 60 0.59 -2.51 14.88
CA PHE A 60 1.03 -3.35 16.00
C PHE A 60 2.51 -3.72 15.94
N ILE A 61 3.06 -3.87 14.73
CA ILE A 61 4.50 -4.06 14.55
C ILE A 61 5.21 -2.73 14.77
N SER A 62 4.70 -1.65 14.19
CA SER A 62 5.30 -0.31 14.27
C SER A 62 5.39 0.21 15.71
N GLU A 63 4.40 -0.05 16.56
CA GLU A 63 4.44 0.30 17.97
C GLU A 63 5.56 -0.41 18.72
N LYS A 64 5.81 -1.68 18.39
CA LYS A 64 6.87 -2.47 19.03
C LYS A 64 8.25 -2.11 18.51
N SER A 65 8.34 -1.84 17.21
CA SER A 65 9.59 -1.48 16.54
C SER A 65 9.29 -0.69 15.26
N PRO A 66 9.49 0.62 15.26
CA PRO A 66 9.31 1.44 14.04
C PRO A 66 10.18 0.96 12.87
N TYR A 67 11.40 0.47 13.16
CA TYR A 67 12.30 -0.13 12.17
C TYR A 67 11.65 -1.34 11.46
N HIS A 68 11.21 -2.33 12.21
CA HIS A 68 10.57 -3.52 11.63
C HIS A 68 9.20 -3.18 11.02
N GLY A 69 8.45 -2.26 11.63
CA GLY A 69 7.18 -1.77 11.08
C GLY A 69 7.34 -1.21 9.68
N ALA A 70 8.34 -0.36 9.47
CA ALA A 70 8.65 0.22 8.17
C ALA A 70 9.18 -0.82 7.17
N MET A 71 10.07 -1.71 7.61
CA MET A 71 10.57 -2.81 6.78
C MET A 71 9.42 -3.68 6.27
N TYR A 72 8.53 -4.13 7.15
CA TYR A 72 7.36 -4.94 6.77
C TYR A 72 6.34 -4.16 5.94
N ALA A 73 6.20 -2.84 6.13
CA ALA A 73 5.36 -2.02 5.28
C ALA A 73 5.83 -2.06 3.82
N VAL A 74 7.14 -1.98 3.59
CA VAL A 74 7.74 -2.12 2.25
C VAL A 74 7.48 -3.51 1.68
N VAL A 75 7.76 -4.58 2.45
CA VAL A 75 7.53 -5.97 2.01
C VAL A 75 6.06 -6.20 1.65
N ASP A 76 5.12 -5.75 2.49
CA ASP A 76 3.69 -5.94 2.29
C ASP A 76 3.18 -5.20 1.03
N SER A 77 3.60 -3.96 0.81
CA SER A 77 3.21 -3.21 -0.39
C SER A 77 3.70 -3.86 -1.67
N ILE A 78 4.95 -4.36 -1.69
CA ILE A 78 5.53 -5.10 -2.82
C ILE A 78 4.78 -6.43 -3.04
N ALA A 79 4.51 -7.19 -1.98
CA ALA A 79 3.80 -8.47 -2.06
C ALA A 79 2.40 -8.31 -2.68
N LYS A 80 1.69 -7.24 -2.33
CA LYS A 80 0.36 -6.92 -2.90
C LYS A 80 0.43 -6.62 -4.40
N ILE A 81 1.45 -5.90 -4.86
CA ILE A 81 1.67 -5.66 -6.30
C ILE A 81 1.89 -6.98 -7.03
N VAL A 82 2.79 -7.83 -6.52
CA VAL A 82 3.10 -9.13 -7.14
C VAL A 82 1.88 -10.05 -7.13
N ALA A 83 1.16 -10.13 -6.02
CA ALA A 83 -0.07 -10.94 -5.91
C ALA A 83 -1.17 -10.48 -6.88
N SER A 84 -1.15 -9.22 -7.29
CA SER A 84 -2.12 -8.63 -8.23
C SER A 84 -1.65 -8.67 -9.69
N GLY A 85 -0.48 -9.24 -9.99
CA GLY A 85 0.04 -9.43 -11.36
C GLY A 85 1.11 -8.42 -11.79
N GLY A 86 1.61 -7.59 -10.89
CA GLY A 86 2.71 -6.65 -11.16
C GLY A 86 4.10 -7.30 -11.12
N ASP A 87 5.08 -6.62 -11.68
CA ASP A 87 6.48 -7.04 -11.71
C ASP A 87 7.29 -6.28 -10.65
N TYR A 88 7.70 -6.97 -9.59
CA TYR A 88 8.40 -6.32 -8.49
C TYR A 88 9.64 -5.52 -8.93
N LYS A 89 10.32 -5.92 -10.00
CA LYS A 89 11.53 -5.23 -10.50
C LYS A 89 11.28 -3.82 -11.04
N LYS A 90 10.04 -3.51 -11.37
CA LYS A 90 9.63 -2.22 -11.92
C LYS A 90 9.06 -1.27 -10.89
N ILE A 91 8.81 -1.75 -9.68
CA ILE A 91 8.19 -0.97 -8.61
C ILE A 91 9.01 0.29 -8.28
N ARG A 92 8.29 1.37 -8.03
CA ARG A 92 8.78 2.58 -7.38
C ARG A 92 7.92 2.82 -6.16
N MET A 93 8.53 3.26 -5.08
CA MET A 93 7.82 3.46 -3.81
C MET A 93 7.70 4.93 -3.48
N THR A 94 6.66 5.25 -2.73
CA THR A 94 6.50 6.54 -2.04
C THR A 94 6.01 6.27 -0.62
N TYR A 95 6.42 7.10 0.32
CA TYR A 95 6.08 6.88 1.72
C TYR A 95 5.22 8.01 2.25
N GLN A 96 4.26 7.64 3.11
CA GLN A 96 3.47 8.58 3.88
C GLN A 96 3.74 8.32 5.36
N GLU A 97 4.25 9.31 6.06
CA GLU A 97 4.71 9.16 7.43
C GLU A 97 3.94 10.05 8.39
N TYR A 98 3.63 9.50 9.57
CA TYR A 98 3.00 10.22 10.67
C TYR A 98 3.65 9.80 11.98
N PHE A 99 4.16 10.78 12.70
CA PHE A 99 4.76 10.56 14.02
C PHE A 99 4.15 11.54 15.02
N ARG A 100 4.20 11.16 16.28
CA ARG A 100 3.79 12.02 17.39
C ARG A 100 4.56 13.34 17.37
N ARG A 101 4.02 14.35 18.03
CA ARG A 101 4.67 15.68 18.12
C ARG A 101 6.08 15.53 18.66
N MET A 102 7.02 16.11 17.97
CA MET A 102 8.40 16.19 18.41
C MET A 102 8.56 17.17 19.57
N THR A 103 9.42 16.81 20.51
CA THR A 103 9.83 17.61 21.67
C THR A 103 11.35 17.54 21.80
N GLU A 104 11.91 18.03 22.89
CA GLU A 104 13.34 17.87 23.19
C GLU A 104 13.73 16.44 23.63
N ASP A 105 12.76 15.55 23.89
CA ASP A 105 13.01 14.16 24.24
C ASP A 105 13.56 13.41 23.01
N PRO A 106 14.81 12.94 23.03
CA PRO A 106 15.44 12.23 21.90
C PRO A 106 14.74 10.93 21.53
N ARG A 107 13.99 10.32 22.46
CA ARG A 107 13.20 9.12 22.17
C ARG A 107 12.06 9.37 21.19
N ARG A 108 11.56 10.59 21.12
CA ARG A 108 10.56 10.96 20.11
C ARG A 108 11.19 11.02 18.71
N TRP A 109 12.41 11.55 18.60
CA TRP A 109 13.15 11.62 17.34
C TRP A 109 13.68 10.27 16.86
N SER A 110 13.90 9.31 17.77
CA SER A 110 14.36 7.98 17.38
C SER A 110 13.31 7.18 16.57
N GLN A 111 12.02 7.48 16.72
CA GLN A 111 10.96 6.76 16.01
C GLN A 111 10.98 6.99 14.50
N PRO A 112 10.93 8.24 13.99
CA PRO A 112 11.05 8.47 12.55
C PRO A 112 12.39 8.01 12.00
N PHE A 113 13.48 8.19 12.75
CA PHE A 113 14.79 7.72 12.31
C PHE A 113 14.86 6.19 12.19
N ALA A 114 14.31 5.45 13.14
CA ALA A 114 14.25 4.00 13.08
C ALA A 114 13.36 3.51 11.91
N ALA A 115 12.22 4.17 11.65
CA ALA A 115 11.36 3.85 10.52
C ALA A 115 12.09 4.11 9.18
N LEU A 116 12.81 5.23 9.07
CA LEU A 116 13.62 5.54 7.91
C LEU A 116 14.68 4.45 7.64
N LEU A 117 15.41 4.02 8.67
CA LEU A 117 16.40 2.96 8.53
C LEU A 117 15.78 1.63 8.09
N GLY A 118 14.63 1.25 8.67
CA GLY A 118 13.93 0.02 8.30
C GLY A 118 13.46 0.03 6.85
N SER A 119 12.91 1.15 6.39
CA SER A 119 12.50 1.29 4.98
C SER A 119 13.71 1.31 4.04
N PHE A 120 14.81 1.94 4.45
CA PHE A 120 16.06 1.96 3.68
C PHE A 120 16.64 0.55 3.50
N ASP A 121 16.74 -0.23 4.57
CA ASP A 121 17.26 -1.60 4.50
C ASP A 121 16.40 -2.48 3.58
N ALA A 122 15.06 -2.35 3.66
CA ALA A 122 14.17 -3.06 2.76
C ALA A 122 14.37 -2.64 1.29
N GLN A 123 14.51 -1.33 1.01
CA GLN A 123 14.79 -0.83 -0.33
C GLN A 123 16.11 -1.39 -0.88
N MET A 124 17.16 -1.38 -0.07
CA MET A 124 18.46 -1.94 -0.46
C MET A 124 18.38 -3.44 -0.70
N GLY A 125 17.67 -4.18 0.14
CA GLY A 125 17.47 -5.62 0.01
C GLY A 125 16.73 -6.03 -1.28
N PHE A 126 15.72 -5.26 -1.68
CA PHE A 126 14.99 -5.48 -2.94
C PHE A 126 15.66 -4.85 -4.16
N GLY A 127 16.56 -3.91 -4.00
CA GLY A 127 17.13 -3.11 -5.07
C GLY A 127 16.10 -2.15 -5.69
N LEU A 128 15.13 -1.68 -4.91
CA LEU A 128 14.01 -0.84 -5.37
C LEU A 128 14.08 0.56 -4.75
N PRO A 129 13.99 1.63 -5.55
CA PRO A 129 14.06 2.99 -5.03
C PRO A 129 12.69 3.50 -4.56
N SER A 130 12.71 4.41 -3.60
CA SER A 130 11.60 5.34 -3.36
C SER A 130 11.80 6.62 -4.16
N ILE A 131 10.71 7.21 -4.64
CA ILE A 131 10.73 8.47 -5.40
C ILE A 131 10.53 9.70 -4.52
N GLY A 132 10.15 9.49 -3.26
CA GLY A 132 9.88 10.54 -2.30
C GLY A 132 8.83 10.12 -1.30
N GLY A 133 8.22 11.08 -0.66
CA GLY A 133 7.19 10.87 0.34
C GLY A 133 6.79 12.17 1.00
N LYS A 134 6.04 12.06 2.06
CA LYS A 134 5.63 13.18 2.90
C LYS A 134 5.55 12.71 4.35
N ASP A 135 6.12 13.47 5.25
CA ASP A 135 6.10 13.20 6.68
C ASP A 135 5.33 14.28 7.46
N SER A 136 4.87 13.89 8.62
CA SER A 136 4.25 14.78 9.59
C SER A 136 4.68 14.39 11.02
N MET A 137 5.13 15.37 11.78
CA MET A 137 5.57 15.23 13.17
C MET A 137 4.57 15.86 14.16
N SER A 138 3.29 15.89 13.81
CA SER A 138 2.22 16.53 14.61
C SER A 138 1.09 15.57 15.01
N GLY A 139 1.34 14.28 14.99
CA GLY A 139 0.36 13.25 15.31
C GLY A 139 0.11 13.06 16.80
N THR A 140 -0.13 14.15 17.53
CA THR A 140 -0.50 14.17 18.95
C THR A 140 -1.75 15.01 19.13
N PHE A 141 -2.75 14.46 19.79
CA PHE A 141 -3.95 15.18 20.22
C PHE A 141 -4.15 14.97 21.71
N ASN A 142 -4.00 16.06 22.50
CA ASN A 142 -3.93 16.01 23.96
C ASN A 142 -2.86 15.02 24.44
N ASP A 143 -3.25 13.94 25.10
CA ASP A 143 -2.43 12.84 25.61
C ASP A 143 -2.39 11.61 24.70
N ILE A 144 -3.04 11.66 23.54
CA ILE A 144 -3.08 10.58 22.56
C ILE A 144 -2.03 10.83 21.49
N ASP A 145 -1.09 9.91 21.35
CA ASP A 145 -0.11 9.88 20.27
C ASP A 145 -0.53 8.86 19.20
N VAL A 146 -0.34 9.19 17.91
CA VAL A 146 -0.45 8.19 16.84
C VAL A 146 0.66 7.15 16.99
N PRO A 147 0.42 5.88 16.64
CA PRO A 147 1.50 4.91 16.52
C PRO A 147 2.53 5.37 15.50
N PRO A 148 3.81 5.03 15.66
CA PRO A 148 4.83 5.34 14.65
C PRO A 148 4.37 4.79 13.29
N THR A 149 4.16 5.67 12.32
CA THR A 149 3.52 5.31 11.06
C THR A 149 4.45 5.60 9.89
N LEU A 150 4.81 4.57 9.14
CA LEU A 150 5.31 4.65 7.78
C LEU A 150 4.46 3.73 6.93
N VAL A 151 3.62 4.32 6.07
CA VAL A 151 2.87 3.60 5.05
C VAL A 151 3.71 3.58 3.78
N SER A 152 4.00 2.39 3.26
CA SER A 152 4.63 2.22 1.97
C SER A 152 3.56 2.08 0.90
N PHE A 153 3.67 2.88 -0.17
CA PHE A 153 2.91 2.71 -1.40
C PHE A 153 3.86 2.25 -2.49
N ALA A 154 3.61 1.06 -3.03
CA ALA A 154 4.32 0.50 -4.15
C ALA A 154 3.53 0.76 -5.43
N VAL A 155 4.17 1.27 -6.47
CA VAL A 155 3.54 1.59 -7.76
C VAL A 155 4.30 0.88 -8.87
N ASP A 156 3.56 0.28 -9.80
CA ASP A 156 4.08 -0.36 -11.00
C ASP A 156 3.16 -0.05 -12.20
N VAL A 157 3.60 -0.42 -13.38
CA VAL A 157 2.86 -0.32 -14.64
C VAL A 157 2.75 -1.71 -15.26
N ALA A 158 1.52 -2.14 -15.53
CA ALA A 158 1.23 -3.45 -16.08
C ALA A 158 0.17 -3.35 -17.21
N LYS A 159 -0.09 -4.46 -17.91
CA LYS A 159 -1.14 -4.54 -18.91
C LYS A 159 -2.43 -5.03 -18.29
N GLU A 160 -3.57 -4.53 -18.78
CA GLU A 160 -4.90 -4.89 -18.29
C GLU A 160 -5.11 -6.41 -18.17
N LYS A 161 -4.60 -7.18 -19.12
CA LYS A 161 -4.71 -8.66 -19.16
C LYS A 161 -3.89 -9.40 -18.10
N ASP A 162 -2.93 -8.74 -17.47
CA ASP A 162 -1.98 -9.37 -16.55
C ASP A 162 -2.48 -9.32 -15.08
N PHE A 163 -3.57 -8.61 -14.82
CA PHE A 163 -4.10 -8.49 -13.46
C PHE A 163 -4.81 -9.75 -12.98
N ILE A 164 -4.57 -10.05 -11.70
CA ILE A 164 -5.13 -11.18 -10.98
C ILE A 164 -6.03 -10.65 -9.86
N THR A 165 -7.28 -11.09 -9.84
CA THR A 165 -8.22 -10.78 -8.77
C THR A 165 -8.12 -11.78 -7.62
N PRO A 166 -8.37 -11.38 -6.34
CA PRO A 166 -8.06 -12.20 -5.16
C PRO A 166 -9.09 -13.28 -4.83
N GLU A 167 -10.26 -13.32 -5.45
CA GLU A 167 -11.26 -14.32 -5.15
C GLU A 167 -10.83 -15.73 -5.55
N PHE A 168 -11.34 -16.76 -4.89
CA PHE A 168 -11.14 -18.16 -5.27
C PHE A 168 -11.75 -18.44 -6.65
N LYS A 169 -10.95 -19.01 -7.56
CA LYS A 169 -11.34 -19.23 -8.96
C LYS A 169 -12.08 -20.56 -9.16
N ALA A 170 -11.63 -21.63 -8.50
CA ALA A 170 -12.21 -22.95 -8.63
C ALA A 170 -12.02 -23.78 -7.36
N ALA A 171 -12.96 -24.70 -7.12
CA ALA A 171 -12.81 -25.71 -6.08
C ALA A 171 -11.61 -26.63 -6.39
N GLY A 172 -10.86 -27.01 -5.38
CA GLY A 172 -9.68 -27.88 -5.53
C GLY A 172 -8.35 -27.14 -5.73
N ASN A 173 -8.35 -25.84 -5.92
CA ASN A 173 -7.12 -25.05 -5.94
C ASN A 173 -6.39 -25.13 -4.58
N LYS A 174 -5.06 -25.26 -4.63
CA LYS A 174 -4.24 -25.29 -3.41
C LYS A 174 -4.20 -23.90 -2.78
N ILE A 175 -4.35 -23.86 -1.47
CA ILE A 175 -4.14 -22.66 -0.65
C ILE A 175 -2.79 -22.83 0.05
N VAL A 176 -1.92 -21.85 -0.12
CA VAL A 176 -0.59 -21.80 0.53
C VAL A 176 -0.59 -20.61 1.50
N LYS A 177 -0.16 -20.86 2.74
CA LYS A 177 0.00 -19.82 3.76
C LYS A 177 1.49 -19.52 3.97
#